data_fa0f4e873d3f7a94ee83572c078e7561
#
_entry.id   fa0f4e873d3f7a94ee83572c078e7561
#
_cell.length_a   1.000
_cell.length_b   1.000
_cell.length_c   1.000
_cell.angle_alpha   90.00
_cell.angle_beta   90.00
_cell.angle_gamma   90.00
#
_symmetry.space_group_name_H-M   'P 1'
#
loop_
_entity.id
_entity.type
_entity.pdbx_description
1 polymer ?
#
loop_
_entity_poly.entity_id
_entity_poly.type
_entity_poly.pdbx_seq_one_letter_code
_entity_poly.pdbx_strand_id
1 'polypeptide(L)'
;MATFKTSDGLSLYYSVEGNGLPVLCLPGLTRTTRDFDYVTPHLSDVRLIKLDYRGRGQSDWDANWRNYNLMVEARDVIELLDHLALDKVAILGTSRGGLLAMGLAFGAKERLRGVALNDIGPVIDPAGLAVIMGYLGVRPTARNHVEIARAMERNLVGFTDVPFDRWMEEAIKHFVKVEGLLDITYDPKLRNAVEEQGAQVAPDLWPYFDAMAGLPLACIRGENSDLLSQATLDEMTARRRDMIVATAMGRGHIPFLDEPESIAALQTWIEAMR
;
A
#
# COMPACT_ATOMS: atom_id res chain seq x y z
N MET A 1 -0.92 -11.88 17.72
CA MET A 1 -0.87 -12.16 16.27
C MET A 1 -2.20 -12.76 15.91
N ALA A 2 -2.89 -12.24 14.93
CA ALA A 2 -4.20 -12.72 14.52
C ALA A 2 -4.17 -13.13 13.04
N THR A 3 -4.89 -14.19 12.72
CA THR A 3 -5.11 -14.63 11.34
C THR A 3 -6.60 -14.89 11.15
N PHE A 4 -7.06 -14.77 9.91
CA PHE A 4 -8.39 -15.26 9.52
C PHE A 4 -8.26 -16.20 8.34
N LYS A 5 -9.24 -17.06 8.13
CA LYS A 5 -9.28 -17.96 6.98
C LYS A 5 -10.13 -17.36 5.87
N THR A 6 -9.55 -17.33 4.67
CA THR A 6 -10.27 -16.97 3.46
C THR A 6 -11.17 -18.13 3.00
N SER A 7 -12.17 -17.85 2.16
CA SER A 7 -13.09 -18.85 1.59
C SER A 7 -12.37 -19.93 0.79
N ASP A 8 -11.19 -19.65 0.24
CA ASP A 8 -10.34 -20.63 -0.45
C ASP A 8 -9.30 -21.30 0.45
N GLY A 9 -9.36 -21.06 1.78
CA GLY A 9 -8.68 -21.83 2.82
C GLY A 9 -7.32 -21.32 3.24
N LEU A 10 -6.82 -20.18 2.73
CA LEU A 10 -5.58 -19.57 3.18
C LEU A 10 -5.77 -18.88 4.54
N SER A 11 -4.73 -18.87 5.36
CA SER A 11 -4.66 -18.07 6.58
C SER A 11 -3.95 -16.76 6.29
N LEU A 12 -4.66 -15.64 6.39
CA LEU A 12 -4.07 -14.32 6.20
C LEU A 12 -3.86 -13.61 7.53
N TYR A 13 -2.67 -13.03 7.68
CA TYR A 13 -2.28 -12.29 8.88
C TYR A 13 -2.85 -10.87 8.86
N TYR A 14 -3.33 -10.44 10.01
CA TYR A 14 -3.66 -9.04 10.27
C TYR A 14 -3.27 -8.63 11.69
N SER A 15 -3.09 -7.33 11.89
CA SER A 15 -2.96 -6.74 13.22
C SER A 15 -4.03 -5.68 13.44
N VAL A 16 -4.37 -5.45 14.72
CA VAL A 16 -5.32 -4.41 15.13
C VAL A 16 -4.70 -3.63 16.28
N GLU A 17 -4.65 -2.32 16.14
CA GLU A 17 -4.10 -1.40 17.14
C GLU A 17 -5.04 -0.22 17.34
N GLY A 18 -5.14 0.27 18.58
CA GLY A 18 -5.99 1.42 18.91
C GLY A 18 -7.49 1.12 18.96
N ASN A 19 -8.26 2.17 19.17
CA ASN A 19 -9.73 2.15 19.28
C ASN A 19 -10.30 3.38 18.59
N GLY A 20 -11.55 3.31 18.11
CA GLY A 20 -12.22 4.43 17.43
C GLY A 20 -12.58 4.14 15.98
N LEU A 21 -12.41 5.12 15.09
CA LEU A 21 -12.73 4.97 13.67
C LEU A 21 -11.93 3.81 13.06
N PRO A 22 -12.56 2.77 12.46
CA PRO A 22 -11.83 1.70 11.83
C PRO A 22 -11.18 2.16 10.53
N VAL A 23 -9.86 2.05 10.47
CA VAL A 23 -9.02 2.36 9.30
C VAL A 23 -8.27 1.09 8.90
N LEU A 24 -8.57 0.57 7.72
CA LEU A 24 -7.85 -0.54 7.11
C LEU A 24 -6.65 -0.02 6.33
N CYS A 25 -5.47 -0.46 6.72
CA CYS A 25 -4.20 -0.14 6.07
C CYS A 25 -3.83 -1.25 5.09
N LEU A 26 -3.76 -0.91 3.81
CA LEU A 26 -3.45 -1.81 2.70
C LEU A 26 -2.09 -1.45 2.11
N PRO A 27 -1.06 -2.31 2.25
CA PRO A 27 0.31 -2.00 1.85
C PRO A 27 0.53 -2.04 0.33
N GLY A 28 1.74 -1.70 -0.08
CA GLY A 28 2.21 -1.81 -1.46
C GLY A 28 2.39 -3.25 -1.92
N LEU A 29 2.73 -3.42 -3.20
CA LEU A 29 2.77 -4.72 -3.90
C LEU A 29 3.60 -5.79 -3.18
N THR A 30 4.81 -5.44 -2.72
CA THR A 30 5.77 -6.36 -2.09
C THR A 30 5.88 -6.14 -0.58
N ARG A 31 5.00 -5.31 -0.03
CA ARG A 31 5.11 -4.77 1.32
C ARG A 31 4.16 -5.47 2.29
N THR A 32 4.29 -5.15 3.56
CA THR A 32 3.60 -5.81 4.66
C THR A 32 2.93 -4.78 5.59
N THR A 33 2.20 -5.25 6.58
CA THR A 33 1.63 -4.44 7.67
C THR A 33 2.62 -3.47 8.30
N ARG A 34 3.92 -3.79 8.26
CA ARG A 34 4.99 -2.97 8.86
C ARG A 34 5.23 -1.63 8.17
N ASP A 35 4.74 -1.44 6.94
CA ASP A 35 4.82 -0.15 6.24
C ASP A 35 4.10 0.98 6.99
N PHE A 36 3.13 0.62 7.83
CA PHE A 36 2.36 1.59 8.61
C PHE A 36 2.91 1.83 10.03
N ASP A 37 4.07 1.26 10.37
CA ASP A 37 4.67 1.44 11.69
C ASP A 37 5.00 2.91 11.98
N TYR A 38 5.42 3.67 10.95
CA TYR A 38 5.78 5.07 11.11
C TYR A 38 4.58 5.99 11.34
N VAL A 39 3.48 5.76 10.64
CA VAL A 39 2.28 6.58 10.77
C VAL A 39 1.46 6.24 12.02
N THR A 40 1.54 5.01 12.50
CA THR A 40 0.74 4.51 13.64
C THR A 40 0.80 5.42 14.88
N PRO A 41 1.96 5.92 15.34
CA PRO A 41 2.04 6.78 16.52
C PRO A 41 1.36 8.16 16.36
N HIS A 42 1.10 8.56 15.12
CA HIS A 42 0.55 9.88 14.78
C HIS A 42 -0.97 9.89 14.56
N LEU A 43 -1.60 8.71 14.54
CA LEU A 43 -3.03 8.55 14.32
C LEU A 43 -3.73 8.16 15.62
N SER A 44 -4.21 9.17 16.35
CA SER A 44 -5.01 8.98 17.56
C SER A 44 -6.47 8.72 17.24
N ASP A 45 -7.19 8.06 18.16
CA ASP A 45 -8.64 7.81 18.09
C ASP A 45 -9.09 7.04 16.83
N VAL A 46 -8.21 6.22 16.28
CA VAL A 46 -8.49 5.28 15.20
C VAL A 46 -8.19 3.85 15.63
N ARG A 47 -8.93 2.92 15.08
CA ARG A 47 -8.66 1.49 15.15
C ARG A 47 -7.96 1.10 13.85
N LEU A 48 -6.63 1.04 13.87
CA LEU A 48 -5.82 0.64 12.73
C LEU A 48 -5.88 -0.87 12.56
N ILE A 49 -6.31 -1.31 11.40
CA ILE A 49 -6.35 -2.70 10.97
C ILE A 49 -5.36 -2.81 9.80
N LYS A 50 -4.32 -3.60 9.95
CA LYS A 50 -3.27 -3.75 8.94
C LYS A 50 -3.31 -5.18 8.42
N LEU A 51 -3.29 -5.39 7.10
CA LEU A 51 -3.39 -6.69 6.44
C LEU A 51 -2.12 -7.02 5.68
N ASP A 52 -1.56 -8.21 5.91
CA ASP A 52 -0.64 -8.83 4.95
C ASP A 52 -1.46 -9.58 3.90
N TYR A 53 -1.32 -9.23 2.62
CA TYR A 53 -1.98 -9.97 1.54
C TYR A 53 -1.46 -11.40 1.45
N ARG A 54 -2.22 -12.27 0.76
CA ARG A 54 -1.73 -13.59 0.37
C ARG A 54 -0.36 -13.51 -0.29
N GLY A 55 0.56 -14.38 0.09
CA GLY A 55 1.92 -14.41 -0.44
C GLY A 55 2.84 -13.30 0.06
N ARG A 56 2.46 -12.54 1.11
CA ARG A 56 3.30 -11.50 1.72
C ARG A 56 3.36 -11.66 3.23
N GLY A 57 4.48 -11.28 3.80
CA GLY A 57 4.68 -11.20 5.25
C GLY A 57 4.38 -12.51 5.97
N GLN A 58 3.42 -12.46 6.88
CA GLN A 58 3.02 -13.59 7.72
C GLN A 58 1.78 -14.34 7.19
N SER A 59 1.25 -13.93 6.03
CA SER A 59 0.15 -14.63 5.35
C SER A 59 0.63 -15.84 4.57
N ASP A 60 -0.24 -16.83 4.42
CA ASP A 60 0.05 -18.02 3.62
C ASP A 60 0.35 -17.65 2.16
N TRP A 61 1.23 -18.41 1.55
CA TRP A 61 1.50 -18.33 0.12
C TRP A 61 0.48 -19.16 -0.64
N ASP A 62 0.00 -18.63 -1.77
CA ASP A 62 -0.95 -19.34 -2.61
C ASP A 62 -0.23 -20.29 -3.59
N ALA A 63 -0.64 -21.54 -3.61
CA ALA A 63 -0.11 -22.52 -4.57
C ALA A 63 -0.34 -22.08 -6.03
N ASN A 64 -1.47 -21.39 -6.28
CA ASN A 64 -1.79 -20.77 -7.55
C ASN A 64 -1.42 -19.27 -7.53
N TRP A 65 -0.22 -18.94 -7.98
CA TRP A 65 0.26 -17.56 -8.04
C TRP A 65 -0.62 -16.60 -8.88
N ARG A 66 -1.49 -17.12 -9.77
CA ARG A 66 -2.45 -16.29 -10.50
C ARG A 66 -3.49 -15.63 -9.58
N ASN A 67 -3.63 -16.14 -8.37
CA ASN A 67 -4.48 -15.53 -7.35
C ASN A 67 -3.86 -14.27 -6.71
N TYR A 68 -2.60 -13.94 -7.02
CA TYR A 68 -1.99 -12.65 -6.65
C TYR A 68 -2.47 -11.54 -7.60
N ASN A 69 -3.78 -11.28 -7.57
CA ASN A 69 -4.45 -10.28 -8.41
C ASN A 69 -5.41 -9.43 -7.58
N LEU A 70 -5.74 -8.24 -8.09
CA LEU A 70 -6.57 -7.26 -7.36
C LEU A 70 -7.97 -7.79 -7.03
N MET A 71 -8.58 -8.64 -7.87
CA MET A 71 -9.93 -9.16 -7.62
C MET A 71 -9.96 -10.12 -6.43
N VAL A 72 -8.99 -11.05 -6.38
CA VAL A 72 -8.86 -12.02 -5.29
C VAL A 72 -8.49 -11.30 -3.99
N GLU A 73 -7.53 -10.37 -4.04
CA GLU A 73 -7.13 -9.59 -2.86
C GLU A 73 -8.25 -8.66 -2.36
N ALA A 74 -9.09 -8.11 -3.25
CA ALA A 74 -10.28 -7.36 -2.85
C ALA A 74 -11.32 -8.26 -2.15
N ARG A 75 -11.52 -9.48 -2.62
CA ARG A 75 -12.34 -10.50 -1.92
C ARG A 75 -11.77 -10.76 -0.53
N ASP A 76 -10.47 -10.99 -0.40
CA ASP A 76 -9.82 -11.23 0.90
C ASP A 76 -10.02 -10.06 1.86
N VAL A 77 -10.01 -8.82 1.34
CA VAL A 77 -10.32 -7.62 2.15
C VAL A 77 -11.77 -7.67 2.66
N ILE A 78 -12.75 -7.97 1.80
CA ILE A 78 -14.15 -8.08 2.23
C ILE A 78 -14.32 -9.19 3.27
N GLU A 79 -13.71 -10.36 3.06
CA GLU A 79 -13.74 -11.47 4.02
C GLU A 79 -13.10 -11.10 5.38
N LEU A 80 -12.03 -10.27 5.38
CA LEU A 80 -11.49 -9.71 6.62
C LEU A 80 -12.48 -8.79 7.34
N LEU A 81 -13.17 -7.90 6.59
CA LEU A 81 -14.18 -7.03 7.19
C LEU A 81 -15.31 -7.83 7.81
N ASP A 82 -15.77 -8.88 7.13
CA ASP A 82 -16.82 -9.78 7.63
C ASP A 82 -16.35 -10.57 8.87
N HIS A 83 -15.11 -11.08 8.86
CA HIS A 83 -14.49 -11.74 10.01
C HIS A 83 -14.42 -10.82 11.23
N LEU A 84 -14.16 -9.52 11.03
CA LEU A 84 -14.09 -8.53 12.11
C LEU A 84 -15.44 -7.91 12.48
N ALA A 85 -16.54 -8.36 11.84
CA ALA A 85 -17.89 -7.81 11.98
C ALA A 85 -17.91 -6.27 11.76
N LEU A 86 -17.21 -5.80 10.73
CA LEU A 86 -17.14 -4.39 10.35
C LEU A 86 -18.03 -4.14 9.12
N ASP A 87 -19.08 -3.37 9.29
CA ASP A 87 -19.95 -2.97 8.18
C ASP A 87 -19.22 -2.03 7.22
N LYS A 88 -18.50 -1.04 7.76
CA LYS A 88 -17.78 -0.04 6.99
C LYS A 88 -16.43 0.27 7.60
N VAL A 89 -15.46 0.56 6.74
CA VAL A 89 -14.09 0.92 7.11
C VAL A 89 -13.59 2.08 6.26
N ALA A 90 -12.72 2.92 6.80
CA ALA A 90 -11.90 3.81 5.99
C ALA A 90 -10.68 3.05 5.48
N ILE A 91 -10.18 3.33 4.28
CA ILE A 91 -8.98 2.67 3.73
C ILE A 91 -7.85 3.68 3.58
N LEU A 92 -6.69 3.36 4.16
CA LEU A 92 -5.41 3.96 3.85
C LEU A 92 -4.64 2.99 2.96
N GLY A 93 -4.61 3.28 1.66
CA GLY A 93 -4.04 2.39 0.65
C GLY A 93 -2.75 2.95 0.05
N THR A 94 -1.65 2.23 0.23
CA THR A 94 -0.36 2.57 -0.36
C THR A 94 -0.18 1.86 -1.69
N SER A 95 0.09 2.59 -2.78
CA SER A 95 0.41 2.00 -4.09
C SER A 95 -0.66 0.94 -4.48
N ARG A 96 -0.31 -0.36 -4.54
CA ARG A 96 -1.26 -1.46 -4.76
C ARG A 96 -2.49 -1.38 -3.85
N GLY A 97 -2.31 -1.02 -2.58
CA GLY A 97 -3.42 -0.85 -1.64
C GLY A 97 -4.41 0.23 -2.06
N GLY A 98 -3.95 1.30 -2.72
CA GLY A 98 -4.83 2.31 -3.29
C GLY A 98 -5.57 1.81 -4.55
N LEU A 99 -4.96 0.96 -5.37
CA LEU A 99 -5.66 0.28 -6.47
C LEU A 99 -6.79 -0.61 -5.95
N LEU A 100 -6.54 -1.34 -4.86
CA LEU A 100 -7.57 -2.13 -4.16
C LEU A 100 -8.69 -1.24 -3.62
N ALA A 101 -8.35 -0.10 -3.01
CA ALA A 101 -9.34 0.86 -2.51
C ALA A 101 -10.24 1.41 -3.63
N MET A 102 -9.66 1.75 -4.79
CA MET A 102 -10.42 2.16 -5.98
C MET A 102 -11.32 1.02 -6.48
N GLY A 103 -10.81 -0.21 -6.54
CA GLY A 103 -11.58 -1.41 -6.91
C GLY A 103 -12.75 -1.67 -5.96
N LEU A 104 -12.54 -1.55 -4.66
CA LEU A 104 -13.57 -1.67 -3.63
C LEU A 104 -14.60 -0.54 -3.71
N ALA A 105 -14.19 0.69 -4.02
CA ALA A 105 -15.12 1.80 -4.24
C ALA A 105 -16.03 1.56 -5.46
N PHE A 106 -15.55 0.85 -6.47
CA PHE A 106 -16.32 0.48 -7.64
C PHE A 106 -17.30 -0.68 -7.38
N GLY A 107 -16.86 -1.71 -6.66
CA GLY A 107 -17.62 -2.96 -6.49
C GLY A 107 -18.35 -3.12 -5.15
N ALA A 108 -17.97 -2.38 -4.11
CA ALA A 108 -18.48 -2.54 -2.73
C ALA A 108 -18.39 -1.22 -1.94
N LYS A 109 -18.78 -0.11 -2.57
CA LYS A 109 -18.69 1.24 -1.99
C LYS A 109 -19.38 1.39 -0.65
N GLU A 110 -20.48 0.66 -0.44
CA GLU A 110 -21.24 0.65 0.81
C GLU A 110 -20.43 0.17 2.01
N ARG A 111 -19.30 -0.56 1.77
CA ARG A 111 -18.36 -1.03 2.81
C ARG A 111 -17.33 0.05 3.18
N LEU A 112 -17.32 1.23 2.51
CA LEU A 112 -16.33 2.27 2.69
C LEU A 112 -16.89 3.48 3.44
N ARG A 113 -16.06 4.07 4.31
CA ARG A 113 -16.28 5.37 4.97
C ARG A 113 -15.49 6.50 4.30
N GLY A 114 -14.33 6.22 3.77
CA GLY A 114 -13.42 7.15 3.14
C GLY A 114 -12.20 6.43 2.58
N VAL A 115 -11.42 7.11 1.73
CA VAL A 115 -10.21 6.56 1.13
C VAL A 115 -9.07 7.58 1.23
N ALA A 116 -7.89 7.13 1.66
CA ALA A 116 -6.65 7.87 1.54
C ALA A 116 -5.67 7.07 0.65
N LEU A 117 -5.20 7.70 -0.41
CA LEU A 117 -4.25 7.13 -1.38
C LEU A 117 -2.84 7.61 -1.04
N ASN A 118 -1.92 6.70 -0.83
CA ASN A 118 -0.50 7.01 -0.68
C ASN A 118 0.22 6.67 -1.98
N ASP A 119 0.56 7.71 -2.71
CA ASP A 119 1.37 7.78 -3.92
C ASP A 119 0.90 6.88 -5.06
N ILE A 120 -0.41 6.91 -5.33
CA ILE A 120 -1.06 6.17 -6.40
C ILE A 120 -2.29 6.93 -6.91
N GLY A 121 -2.59 6.74 -8.19
CA GLY A 121 -3.78 7.26 -8.84
C GLY A 121 -4.27 6.34 -9.96
N PRO A 122 -5.25 6.78 -10.75
CA PRO A 122 -5.83 5.99 -11.84
C PRO A 122 -4.92 5.86 -13.07
N VAL A 123 -3.82 6.60 -13.12
CA VAL A 123 -2.79 6.46 -14.17
C VAL A 123 -1.47 6.14 -13.50
N ILE A 124 -0.89 5.02 -13.86
CA ILE A 124 0.40 4.55 -13.36
C ILE A 124 1.46 4.90 -14.40
N ASP A 125 2.48 5.66 -13.98
CA ASP A 125 3.56 6.01 -14.89
C ASP A 125 4.38 4.76 -15.26
N PRO A 126 4.59 4.48 -16.55
CA PRO A 126 5.37 3.33 -16.99
C PRO A 126 6.82 3.33 -16.47
N ALA A 127 7.41 4.50 -16.21
CA ALA A 127 8.77 4.59 -15.69
C ALA A 127 8.87 4.01 -14.28
N GLY A 128 7.95 4.38 -13.37
CA GLY A 128 7.89 3.81 -12.03
C GLY A 128 7.56 2.32 -12.04
N LEU A 129 6.67 1.89 -12.94
CA LEU A 129 6.38 0.46 -13.09
C LEU A 129 7.62 -0.33 -13.53
N ALA A 130 8.43 0.22 -14.43
CA ALA A 130 9.69 -0.42 -14.87
C ALA A 130 10.69 -0.57 -13.72
N VAL A 131 10.79 0.42 -12.83
CA VAL A 131 11.61 0.33 -11.61
C VAL A 131 11.15 -0.82 -10.73
N ILE A 132 9.85 -0.95 -10.48
CA ILE A 132 9.26 -2.05 -9.69
C ILE A 132 9.60 -3.41 -10.33
N MET A 133 9.43 -3.54 -11.64
CA MET A 133 9.73 -4.78 -12.36
C MET A 133 11.22 -5.15 -12.30
N GLY A 134 12.10 -4.18 -12.11
CA GLY A 134 13.54 -4.40 -11.95
C GLY A 134 13.91 -5.20 -10.69
N TYR A 135 13.17 -5.06 -9.60
CA TYR A 135 13.46 -5.77 -8.33
C TYR A 135 12.41 -6.83 -7.95
N LEU A 136 11.24 -6.81 -8.54
CA LEU A 136 10.15 -7.71 -8.16
C LEU A 136 10.55 -9.19 -8.35
N GLY A 137 10.43 -9.98 -7.27
CA GLY A 137 10.77 -11.38 -7.24
C GLY A 137 12.28 -11.69 -7.25
N VAL A 138 13.11 -10.65 -7.19
CA VAL A 138 14.58 -10.80 -7.18
C VAL A 138 15.07 -10.90 -5.73
N ARG A 139 15.76 -12.01 -5.41
CA ARG A 139 16.39 -12.17 -4.11
C ARG A 139 17.64 -11.30 -4.00
N PRO A 140 17.89 -10.70 -2.83
CA PRO A 140 19.05 -9.85 -2.65
C PRO A 140 20.35 -10.68 -2.69
N THR A 141 21.42 -10.10 -3.23
CA THR A 141 22.77 -10.65 -3.14
C THR A 141 23.52 -10.17 -1.90
N ALA A 142 22.95 -9.21 -1.19
CA ALA A 142 23.50 -8.62 0.02
C ALA A 142 23.54 -9.65 1.17
N ARG A 143 24.58 -9.58 2.00
CA ARG A 143 24.84 -10.53 3.09
C ARG A 143 24.17 -10.15 4.41
N ASN A 144 23.83 -8.88 4.56
CA ASN A 144 23.25 -8.34 5.78
C ASN A 144 22.41 -7.09 5.50
N HIS A 145 21.61 -6.67 6.48
CA HIS A 145 20.73 -5.51 6.36
C HIS A 145 21.48 -4.19 6.13
N VAL A 146 22.72 -4.06 6.61
CA VAL A 146 23.54 -2.84 6.37
C VAL A 146 23.84 -2.69 4.87
N GLU A 147 24.17 -3.79 4.19
CA GLU A 147 24.40 -3.78 2.73
C GLU A 147 23.12 -3.44 1.96
N ILE A 148 21.97 -3.95 2.40
CA ILE A 148 20.64 -3.58 1.84
C ILE A 148 20.38 -2.09 2.06
N ALA A 149 20.51 -1.58 3.29
CA ALA A 149 20.25 -0.19 3.63
C ALA A 149 21.11 0.76 2.78
N ARG A 150 22.41 0.43 2.60
CA ARG A 150 23.30 1.19 1.71
C ARG A 150 22.89 1.10 0.24
N ALA A 151 22.36 -0.03 -0.20
CA ALA A 151 21.83 -0.17 -1.56
C ALA A 151 20.55 0.67 -1.75
N MET A 152 19.66 0.67 -0.77
CA MET A 152 18.46 1.52 -0.76
C MET A 152 18.82 3.01 -0.82
N GLU A 153 19.71 3.46 0.06
CA GLU A 153 20.19 4.85 0.12
C GLU A 153 20.75 5.34 -1.23
N ARG A 154 21.47 4.46 -1.96
CA ARG A 154 22.06 4.83 -3.25
C ARG A 154 21.12 4.72 -4.44
N ASN A 155 20.19 3.78 -4.41
CA ASN A 155 19.46 3.36 -5.60
C ASN A 155 17.98 3.79 -5.61
N LEU A 156 17.39 4.11 -4.43
CA LEU A 156 16.03 4.60 -4.39
C LEU A 156 15.99 6.06 -4.83
N VAL A 157 15.45 6.26 -6.02
CA VAL A 157 15.36 7.57 -6.65
C VAL A 157 14.31 8.43 -5.95
N GLY A 158 14.56 9.73 -5.88
CA GLY A 158 13.59 10.70 -5.37
C GLY A 158 13.57 10.88 -3.85
N PHE A 159 14.43 10.18 -3.11
CA PHE A 159 14.54 10.36 -1.67
C PHE A 159 15.71 11.27 -1.33
N THR A 160 15.44 12.35 -0.61
CA THR A 160 16.46 13.30 -0.10
C THR A 160 16.37 13.40 1.42
N ASP A 161 17.50 13.67 2.05
CA ASP A 161 17.60 13.90 3.50
C ASP A 161 17.00 12.80 4.37
N VAL A 162 17.08 11.54 3.90
CA VAL A 162 16.66 10.38 4.68
C VAL A 162 17.83 9.87 5.51
N PRO A 163 17.72 9.85 6.86
CA PRO A 163 18.77 9.34 7.73
C PRO A 163 19.09 7.88 7.43
N PHE A 164 20.36 7.48 7.55
CA PHE A 164 20.75 6.08 7.31
C PHE A 164 20.01 5.07 8.20
N ASP A 165 19.69 5.45 9.44
CA ASP A 165 18.93 4.60 10.36
C ASP A 165 17.53 4.26 9.80
N ARG A 166 16.89 5.17 9.07
CA ARG A 166 15.64 4.90 8.36
C ARG A 166 15.83 3.83 7.29
N TRP A 167 16.91 3.88 6.52
CA TRP A 167 17.22 2.83 5.55
C TRP A 167 17.51 1.49 6.21
N MET A 168 18.09 1.50 7.41
CA MET A 168 18.27 0.28 8.21
C MET A 168 16.93 -0.31 8.66
N GLU A 169 16.00 0.52 9.12
CA GLU A 169 14.65 0.10 9.48
C GLU A 169 13.91 -0.49 8.28
N GLU A 170 13.96 0.18 7.11
CA GLU A 170 13.37 -0.32 5.88
C GLU A 170 13.98 -1.67 5.45
N ALA A 171 15.30 -1.80 5.52
CA ALA A 171 15.96 -3.06 5.23
C ALA A 171 15.50 -4.20 6.15
N ILE A 172 15.31 -3.92 7.45
CA ILE A 172 14.82 -4.91 8.43
C ILE A 172 13.33 -5.23 8.22
N LYS A 173 12.53 -4.28 7.71
CA LYS A 173 11.12 -4.49 7.41
C LYS A 173 10.91 -5.40 6.20
N HIS A 174 11.73 -5.24 5.17
CA HIS A 174 11.49 -5.84 3.86
C HIS A 174 12.33 -7.09 3.56
N PHE A 175 13.34 -7.37 4.39
CA PHE A 175 14.21 -8.53 4.20
C PHE A 175 14.37 -9.32 5.48
N VAL A 176 14.30 -10.63 5.37
CA VAL A 176 14.40 -11.57 6.49
C VAL A 176 15.61 -12.47 6.34
N LYS A 177 16.15 -12.99 7.45
CA LYS A 177 17.19 -14.02 7.39
C LYS A 177 16.57 -15.41 7.29
N VAL A 178 16.91 -16.13 6.23
CA VAL A 178 16.54 -17.53 6.01
C VAL A 178 17.83 -18.31 5.83
N GLU A 179 18.12 -19.29 6.69
CA GLU A 179 19.34 -20.12 6.63
C GLU A 179 20.65 -19.31 6.55
N GLY A 180 20.68 -18.15 7.21
CA GLY A 180 21.86 -17.28 7.25
C GLY A 180 22.00 -16.30 6.08
N LEU A 181 21.17 -16.40 5.07
CA LEU A 181 21.10 -15.47 3.93
C LEU A 181 19.90 -14.53 4.08
N LEU A 182 19.95 -13.37 3.42
CA LEU A 182 18.79 -12.49 3.32
C LEU A 182 17.86 -12.98 2.20
N ASP A 183 16.56 -12.92 2.47
CA ASP A 183 15.50 -13.21 1.52
C ASP A 183 14.41 -12.15 1.58
N ILE A 184 13.60 -12.09 0.54
CA ILE A 184 12.43 -11.20 0.45
C ILE A 184 11.29 -11.70 1.34
N THR A 185 10.41 -10.80 1.79
CA THR A 185 9.27 -11.11 2.69
C THR A 185 7.99 -11.50 1.94
N TYR A 186 8.11 -11.89 0.67
CA TYR A 186 6.96 -12.21 -0.18
C TYR A 186 7.30 -13.35 -1.16
N ASP A 187 6.27 -14.01 -1.71
CA ASP A 187 6.45 -15.07 -2.72
C ASP A 187 7.05 -14.47 -4.02
N PRO A 188 8.23 -14.93 -4.46
CA PRO A 188 8.84 -14.45 -5.70
C PRO A 188 7.97 -14.68 -6.95
N LYS A 189 7.02 -15.62 -6.92
CA LYS A 189 6.04 -15.84 -8.00
C LYS A 189 5.07 -14.68 -8.20
N LEU A 190 5.05 -13.70 -7.28
CA LEU A 190 4.35 -12.44 -7.47
C LEU A 190 4.78 -11.73 -8.77
N ARG A 191 6.05 -11.89 -9.15
CA ARG A 191 6.55 -11.42 -10.44
C ARG A 191 5.76 -12.01 -11.62
N ASN A 192 5.53 -13.31 -11.62
CA ASN A 192 4.80 -13.99 -12.70
C ASN A 192 3.37 -13.44 -12.83
N ALA A 193 2.73 -13.18 -11.69
CA ALA A 193 1.38 -12.61 -11.68
C ALA A 193 1.33 -11.21 -12.28
N VAL A 194 2.31 -10.35 -11.95
CA VAL A 194 2.38 -8.99 -12.49
C VAL A 194 2.74 -8.99 -13.97
N GLU A 195 3.64 -9.85 -14.40
CA GLU A 195 4.01 -10.01 -15.82
C GLU A 195 2.82 -10.49 -16.66
N GLU A 196 2.06 -11.49 -16.19
CA GLU A 196 0.87 -11.99 -16.91
C GLU A 196 -0.23 -10.91 -17.00
N GLN A 197 -0.45 -10.14 -15.92
CA GLN A 197 -1.40 -9.02 -15.91
C GLN A 197 -0.94 -7.87 -16.81
N GLY A 198 0.34 -7.53 -16.79
CA GLY A 198 0.95 -6.48 -17.61
C GLY A 198 1.00 -6.80 -19.09
N ALA A 199 0.89 -8.06 -19.49
CA ALA A 199 0.77 -8.47 -20.90
C ALA A 199 -0.62 -8.20 -21.48
N GLN A 200 -1.60 -7.86 -20.65
CA GLN A 200 -2.95 -7.48 -21.09
C GLN A 200 -3.04 -5.97 -21.28
N VAL A 201 -4.05 -5.55 -22.05
CA VAL A 201 -4.34 -4.11 -22.19
C VAL A 201 -4.70 -3.55 -20.82
N ALA A 202 -3.96 -2.55 -20.36
CA ALA A 202 -4.23 -1.91 -19.08
C ALA A 202 -5.65 -1.30 -19.09
N PRO A 203 -6.49 -1.61 -18.08
CA PRO A 203 -7.82 -1.03 -17.99
C PRO A 203 -7.72 0.48 -17.72
N ASP A 204 -8.71 1.23 -18.20
CA ASP A 204 -8.93 2.60 -17.76
C ASP A 204 -9.38 2.58 -16.29
N LEU A 205 -8.60 3.17 -15.39
CA LEU A 205 -8.91 3.21 -13.95
C LEU A 205 -9.64 4.49 -13.52
N TRP A 206 -9.89 5.46 -14.41
CA TRP A 206 -10.67 6.65 -14.08
C TRP A 206 -12.07 6.34 -13.56
N PRO A 207 -12.84 5.39 -14.13
CA PRO A 207 -14.13 4.99 -13.57
C PRO A 207 -14.04 4.47 -12.12
N TYR A 208 -12.94 3.81 -11.76
CA TYR A 208 -12.70 3.32 -10.39
C TYR A 208 -12.36 4.47 -9.43
N PHE A 209 -11.62 5.46 -9.90
CA PHE A 209 -11.38 6.71 -9.16
C PHE A 209 -12.66 7.50 -8.96
N ASP A 210 -13.44 7.68 -10.03
CA ASP A 210 -14.72 8.41 -9.99
C ASP A 210 -15.76 7.71 -9.08
N ALA A 211 -15.67 6.38 -8.92
CA ALA A 211 -16.53 5.63 -7.98
C ALA A 211 -16.36 6.06 -6.51
N MET A 212 -15.23 6.66 -6.14
CA MET A 212 -15.04 7.24 -4.80
C MET A 212 -15.80 8.54 -4.55
N ALA A 213 -16.58 9.05 -5.53
CA ALA A 213 -17.37 10.26 -5.37
C ALA A 213 -18.25 10.21 -4.10
N GLY A 214 -18.25 11.29 -3.32
CA GLY A 214 -19.02 11.39 -2.05
C GLY A 214 -18.38 10.70 -0.84
N LEU A 215 -17.25 9.98 -1.00
CA LEU A 215 -16.43 9.54 0.12
C LEU A 215 -15.38 10.61 0.46
N PRO A 216 -15.11 10.91 1.74
CA PRO A 216 -13.92 11.65 2.12
C PRO A 216 -12.66 11.04 1.48
N LEU A 217 -11.95 11.85 0.69
CA LEU A 217 -10.81 11.40 -0.12
C LEU A 217 -9.57 12.21 0.20
N ALA A 218 -8.45 11.53 0.43
CA ALA A 218 -7.13 12.15 0.52
C ALA A 218 -6.17 11.49 -0.48
N CYS A 219 -5.19 12.26 -0.97
CA CYS A 219 -4.08 11.76 -1.76
C CYS A 219 -2.79 12.40 -1.26
N ILE A 220 -1.83 11.56 -0.88
CA ILE A 220 -0.47 11.95 -0.52
C ILE A 220 0.43 11.53 -1.67
N ARG A 221 1.17 12.48 -2.23
CA ARG A 221 2.11 12.23 -3.32
C ARG A 221 3.54 12.52 -2.86
N GLY A 222 4.49 11.67 -3.18
CA GLY A 222 5.91 12.00 -3.06
C GLY A 222 6.28 13.12 -4.05
N GLU A 223 6.98 14.15 -3.58
CA GLU A 223 7.42 15.27 -4.46
C GLU A 223 8.11 14.75 -5.73
N ASN A 224 8.94 13.72 -5.57
CA ASN A 224 9.74 13.12 -6.62
C ASN A 224 9.20 11.76 -7.07
N SER A 225 7.90 11.51 -6.90
CA SER A 225 7.29 10.24 -7.32
C SER A 225 7.46 10.02 -8.83
N ASP A 226 7.96 8.84 -9.17
CA ASP A 226 8.09 8.33 -10.54
C ASP A 226 6.89 7.45 -10.95
N LEU A 227 5.94 7.21 -10.03
CA LEU A 227 4.76 6.38 -10.28
C LEU A 227 3.47 7.19 -10.42
N LEU A 228 3.24 8.18 -9.55
CA LEU A 228 2.12 9.11 -9.63
C LEU A 228 2.62 10.45 -10.18
N SER A 229 2.37 10.72 -11.44
CA SER A 229 2.79 11.97 -12.07
C SER A 229 2.01 13.18 -11.52
N GLN A 230 2.63 14.37 -11.58
CA GLN A 230 1.93 15.61 -11.20
C GLN A 230 0.69 15.85 -12.08
N ALA A 231 0.78 15.57 -13.36
CA ALA A 231 -0.35 15.72 -14.29
C ALA A 231 -1.54 14.81 -13.91
N THR A 232 -1.28 13.58 -13.44
CA THR A 232 -2.33 12.70 -12.94
C THR A 232 -2.95 13.26 -11.66
N LEU A 233 -2.15 13.77 -10.73
CA LEU A 233 -2.67 14.39 -9.50
C LEU A 233 -3.51 15.63 -9.80
N ASP A 234 -3.10 16.46 -10.76
CA ASP A 234 -3.84 17.65 -11.18
C ASP A 234 -5.21 17.26 -11.74
N GLU A 235 -5.30 16.24 -12.59
CA GLU A 235 -6.57 15.71 -13.10
C GLU A 235 -7.44 15.10 -11.99
N MET A 236 -6.85 14.35 -11.06
CA MET A 236 -7.56 13.84 -9.87
C MET A 236 -8.17 14.98 -9.07
N THR A 237 -7.42 16.05 -8.86
CA THR A 237 -7.87 17.25 -8.13
C THR A 237 -8.95 18.01 -8.89
N ALA A 238 -8.85 18.10 -10.22
CA ALA A 238 -9.87 18.72 -11.05
C ALA A 238 -11.22 17.99 -10.98
N ARG A 239 -11.19 16.64 -10.94
CA ARG A 239 -12.40 15.81 -10.79
C ARG A 239 -12.95 15.78 -9.37
N ARG A 240 -12.07 15.87 -8.37
CA ARG A 240 -12.40 15.80 -6.94
C ARG A 240 -11.82 17.01 -6.20
N ARG A 241 -12.49 18.16 -6.38
CA ARG A 241 -12.11 19.44 -5.75
C ARG A 241 -12.17 19.43 -4.22
N ASP A 242 -12.87 18.46 -3.67
CA ASP A 242 -12.99 18.19 -2.23
C ASP A 242 -11.89 17.26 -1.70
N MET A 243 -11.02 16.73 -2.58
CA MET A 243 -9.92 15.84 -2.19
C MET A 243 -8.87 16.61 -1.39
N ILE A 244 -8.48 16.05 -0.25
CA ILE A 244 -7.36 16.53 0.55
C ILE A 244 -6.07 16.07 -0.15
N VAL A 245 -5.20 17.03 -0.48
CA VAL A 245 -3.95 16.75 -1.18
C VAL A 245 -2.76 17.16 -0.33
N ALA A 246 -1.75 16.31 -0.24
CA ALA A 246 -0.46 16.63 0.35
C ALA A 246 0.68 16.18 -0.57
N THR A 247 1.77 16.94 -0.57
CA THR A 247 3.03 16.56 -1.22
C THR A 247 4.07 16.33 -0.14
N ALA A 248 4.53 15.08 -0.02
CA ALA A 248 5.60 14.71 0.89
C ALA A 248 6.95 15.14 0.31
N MET A 249 7.54 16.16 0.90
CA MET A 249 8.76 16.79 0.39
C MET A 249 9.95 15.86 0.47
N GLY A 250 10.77 15.84 -0.57
CA GLY A 250 11.96 15.00 -0.66
C GLY A 250 11.67 13.49 -0.67
N ARG A 251 10.48 13.07 -1.08
CA ARG A 251 10.09 11.65 -1.15
C ARG A 251 9.79 11.24 -2.58
N GLY A 252 10.28 10.05 -2.94
CA GLY A 252 9.90 9.31 -4.14
C GLY A 252 8.73 8.36 -3.87
N HIS A 253 8.59 7.35 -4.70
CA HIS A 253 7.60 6.28 -4.48
C HIS A 253 8.16 5.26 -3.47
N ILE A 254 7.68 5.25 -2.24
CA ILE A 254 6.49 5.84 -1.63
C ILE A 254 6.88 6.68 -0.39
N PRO A 255 6.12 7.75 -0.07
CA PRO A 255 6.25 8.44 1.22
C PRO A 255 6.10 7.49 2.40
N PHE A 256 6.82 7.78 3.50
CA PHE A 256 6.79 6.96 4.72
C PHE A 256 5.53 7.18 5.56
N LEU A 257 4.76 8.25 5.26
CA LEU A 257 3.53 8.68 5.96
C LEU A 257 3.76 9.31 7.34
N ASP A 258 4.99 9.49 7.78
CA ASP A 258 5.36 10.24 8.99
C ASP A 258 5.91 11.64 8.68
N GLU A 259 5.91 12.04 7.43
CA GLU A 259 6.19 13.43 7.06
C GLU A 259 5.10 14.34 7.61
N PRO A 260 5.43 15.58 8.04
CA PRO A 260 4.45 16.51 8.61
C PRO A 260 3.23 16.74 7.72
N GLU A 261 3.44 16.82 6.41
CA GLU A 261 2.40 17.04 5.40
C GLU A 261 1.47 15.80 5.28
N SER A 262 2.07 14.62 5.31
CA SER A 262 1.35 13.34 5.28
C SER A 262 0.46 13.19 6.53
N ILE A 263 1.01 13.46 7.71
CA ILE A 263 0.29 13.41 8.98
C ILE A 263 -0.88 14.40 8.99
N ALA A 264 -0.63 15.66 8.60
CA ALA A 264 -1.66 16.70 8.59
C ALA A 264 -2.83 16.34 7.64
N ALA A 265 -2.51 15.80 6.44
CA ALA A 265 -3.52 15.35 5.49
C ALA A 265 -4.35 14.19 6.03
N LEU A 266 -3.71 13.19 6.64
CA LEU A 266 -4.39 12.03 7.22
C LEU A 266 -5.26 12.41 8.41
N GLN A 267 -4.82 13.32 9.26
CA GLN A 267 -5.62 13.83 10.38
C GLN A 267 -6.85 14.58 9.87
N THR A 268 -6.70 15.45 8.86
CA THR A 268 -7.82 16.18 8.23
C THR A 268 -8.81 15.19 7.59
N TRP A 269 -8.31 14.14 6.92
CA TRP A 269 -9.13 13.09 6.32
C TRP A 269 -9.90 12.28 7.36
N ILE A 270 -9.29 11.94 8.48
CA ILE A 270 -9.94 11.24 9.61
C ILE A 270 -11.06 12.11 10.20
N GLU A 271 -10.80 13.42 10.41
CA GLU A 271 -11.82 14.36 10.93
C GLU A 271 -13.03 14.50 9.99
N ALA A 272 -12.81 14.43 8.67
CA ALA A 272 -13.91 14.49 7.69
C ALA A 272 -14.88 13.27 7.75
N MET A 273 -14.53 12.23 8.51
CA MET A 273 -15.34 11.01 8.69
C MET A 273 -16.02 10.92 10.07
N ARG A 274 -15.75 11.85 10.98
CA ARG A 274 -16.34 11.95 12.32
C ARG A 274 -17.63 12.74 12.27
#